data_2eda09a8a5becbfb204bd9d0983d2112
#
_entry.id   2eda09a8a5becbfb204bd9d0983d2112
#
_cell.length_a   1.000
_cell.length_b   1.000
_cell.length_c   1.000
_cell.angle_alpha   90.00
_cell.angle_beta   90.00
_cell.angle_gamma   90.00
#
_symmetry.space_group_name_H-M   'P 1'
#
loop_
_entity.id
_entity.type
_entity.pdbx_description
1 polymer ?
#
loop_
_entity_poly.entity_id
_entity_poly.type
_entity_poly.pdbx_seq_one_letter_code
_entity_poly.pdbx_strand_id
1 'polypeptide(L)'
;GDNVQGGEVNGERLDLTLCATVPYDGEGIPMKDLSLLTDGTLQAVHGPNRFCRYLGVKPTGSYSKVICGNGTLPFEKMKNTPCLWVVAFSDFQMDDFSGRFGGEIRLAYLIEDGKVTPVTGGSVNGSLLESQKDLQFSSDRYVTSRYEGPYALKLKNISVAGI
;
A
#
# COMPACT_ATOMS: atom_id res chain seq x y z
N GLY A 1 10.77 11.72 11.51
CA GLY A 1 9.68 10.86 11.27
C GLY A 1 8.39 11.40 11.83
N ASP A 2 7.80 12.37 11.16
CA ASP A 2 6.64 13.03 11.69
C ASP A 2 5.39 12.40 11.08
N ASN A 3 4.56 11.85 11.98
CA ASN A 3 3.14 11.65 11.79
C ASN A 3 2.71 10.89 10.52
N VAL A 4 3.00 9.62 10.49
CA VAL A 4 2.03 8.72 9.88
C VAL A 4 0.82 8.71 10.83
N GLN A 5 0.02 9.77 10.78
CA GLN A 5 -1.32 9.68 11.31
C GLN A 5 -2.01 8.65 10.43
N GLY A 6 -2.40 7.55 11.05
CA GLY A 6 -3.20 6.55 10.38
C GLY A 6 -4.40 7.24 9.76
N GLY A 7 -4.40 7.36 8.43
CA GLY A 7 -5.50 7.99 7.74
C GLY A 7 -6.75 7.15 7.93
N GLU A 8 -7.87 7.77 8.23
CA GLU A 8 -9.16 7.10 8.12
C GLU A 8 -9.39 6.75 6.65
N VAL A 9 -9.35 5.47 6.36
CA VAL A 9 -9.65 4.94 5.04
C VAL A 9 -11.12 4.56 5.00
N ASN A 10 -12.01 5.47 4.59
CA ASN A 10 -13.47 5.28 4.59
C ASN A 10 -14.03 4.75 5.91
N GLY A 11 -13.53 5.22 7.03
CA GLY A 11 -13.86 4.69 8.34
C GLY A 11 -13.19 3.36 8.68
N GLU A 12 -12.51 2.73 7.74
CA GLU A 12 -11.65 1.56 7.98
C GLU A 12 -10.26 2.02 8.38
N ARG A 13 -9.69 1.35 9.36
CA ARG A 13 -8.35 1.63 9.85
C ARG A 13 -7.38 0.56 9.40
N LEU A 14 -6.19 0.98 9.01
CA LEU A 14 -5.17 0.06 8.52
C LEU A 14 -4.46 -0.63 9.67
N ASP A 15 -4.42 -1.96 9.62
CA ASP A 15 -3.49 -2.79 10.36
C ASP A 15 -2.31 -3.16 9.45
N LEU A 16 -1.09 -3.08 9.97
CA LEU A 16 0.10 -3.44 9.22
C LEU A 16 1.12 -4.13 10.12
N THR A 17 1.47 -5.36 9.75
CA THR A 17 2.46 -6.16 10.46
C THR A 17 3.63 -6.49 9.53
N LEU A 18 4.84 -6.22 9.98
CA LEU A 18 6.07 -6.68 9.35
C LEU A 18 6.41 -8.06 9.89
N CYS A 19 6.54 -9.06 9.01
CA CYS A 19 6.70 -10.46 9.41
C CYS A 19 8.15 -10.91 9.36
N ALA A 20 8.61 -11.51 10.45
CA ALA A 20 9.89 -12.16 10.52
C ALA A 20 9.86 -13.46 9.71
N THR A 21 10.62 -13.52 8.62
CA THR A 21 10.76 -14.73 7.78
C THR A 21 12.01 -15.54 8.10
N VAL A 22 12.87 -15.00 8.96
CA VAL A 22 14.14 -15.61 9.44
C VAL A 22 14.33 -15.27 10.91
N PRO A 23 15.08 -16.08 11.69
CA PRO A 23 15.31 -15.83 13.11
C PRO A 23 16.23 -14.63 13.39
N TYR A 24 17.12 -14.30 12.45
CA TYR A 24 18.04 -13.16 12.50
C TYR A 24 18.14 -12.54 11.12
N ASP A 25 18.28 -11.22 11.06
CA ASP A 25 18.60 -10.52 9.82
C ASP A 25 20.09 -10.63 9.45
N GLY A 26 20.47 -9.99 8.31
CA GLY A 26 21.86 -9.98 7.83
C GLY A 26 22.85 -9.25 8.75
N GLU A 27 22.40 -8.46 9.71
CA GLU A 27 23.21 -7.77 10.73
C GLU A 27 23.19 -8.49 12.10
N GLY A 28 22.56 -9.66 12.20
CA GLY A 28 22.45 -10.44 13.43
C GLY A 28 21.40 -9.92 14.41
N ILE A 29 20.46 -9.08 13.96
CA ILE A 29 19.36 -8.61 14.79
C ILE A 29 18.31 -9.72 14.91
N PRO A 30 17.91 -10.12 16.15
CA PRO A 30 16.85 -11.10 16.33
C PRO A 30 15.53 -10.60 15.76
N MET A 31 14.93 -11.38 14.89
CA MET A 31 13.69 -11.03 14.19
C MET A 31 12.47 -11.56 14.94
N LYS A 32 11.45 -10.72 15.04
CA LYS A 32 10.11 -11.05 15.52
C LYS A 32 9.10 -10.26 14.69
N ASP A 33 7.90 -10.78 14.55
CA ASP A 33 6.84 -10.01 13.95
C ASP A 33 6.65 -8.68 14.66
N LEU A 34 6.48 -7.62 13.89
CA LEU A 34 6.34 -6.25 14.38
C LEU A 34 5.02 -5.68 13.90
N SER A 35 4.07 -5.48 14.81
CA SER A 35 2.90 -4.69 14.53
C SER A 35 3.31 -3.23 14.39
N LEU A 36 3.30 -2.72 13.16
CA LEU A 36 3.69 -1.35 12.85
C LEU A 36 2.51 -0.40 13.01
N LEU A 37 1.34 -0.80 12.51
CA LEU A 37 0.08 -0.10 12.68
C LEU A 37 -0.96 -1.05 13.27
N THR A 38 -1.72 -0.57 14.23
CA THR A 38 -2.91 -1.24 14.76
C THR A 38 -4.04 -0.24 14.81
N ASP A 39 -5.15 -0.58 14.17
CA ASP A 39 -6.31 0.30 14.07
C ASP A 39 -5.91 1.72 13.59
N GLY A 40 -5.04 1.79 12.57
CA GLY A 40 -4.50 3.02 11.99
C GLY A 40 -3.51 3.79 12.88
N THR A 41 -3.19 3.30 14.07
CA THR A 41 -2.30 3.97 15.01
C THR A 41 -0.90 3.35 14.97
N LEU A 42 0.14 4.19 14.85
CA LEU A 42 1.53 3.75 14.86
C LEU A 42 1.90 3.16 16.22
N GLN A 43 2.32 1.89 16.24
CA GLN A 43 2.71 1.15 17.44
C GLN A 43 4.21 1.11 17.67
N ALA A 44 4.99 1.14 16.58
CA ALA A 44 6.44 0.99 16.66
C ALA A 44 7.14 1.77 15.54
N VAL A 45 8.39 2.12 15.78
CA VAL A 45 9.31 2.63 14.76
C VAL A 45 10.10 1.45 14.21
N HIS A 46 10.14 1.33 12.89
CA HIS A 46 10.92 0.32 12.18
C HIS A 46 12.21 0.93 11.63
N GLY A 47 13.31 0.18 11.73
CA GLY A 47 14.55 0.59 11.12
C GLY A 47 15.69 -0.43 11.29
N PRO A 48 16.66 -0.42 10.34
CA PRO A 48 17.88 -1.19 10.42
C PRO A 48 18.80 -0.64 11.51
N ASN A 49 19.71 -1.47 11.98
CA ASN A 49 20.61 -1.22 13.11
C ASN A 49 21.29 0.16 13.03
N ARG A 50 21.81 0.53 11.84
CA ARG A 50 22.55 1.79 11.66
C ARG A 50 21.73 3.02 12.04
N PHE A 51 20.51 3.15 11.52
CA PHE A 51 19.66 4.33 11.77
C PHE A 51 19.08 4.30 13.18
N CYS A 52 18.74 3.13 13.70
CA CYS A 52 18.27 3.00 15.07
C CYS A 52 19.31 3.46 16.10
N ARG A 53 20.60 3.20 15.83
CA ARG A 53 21.69 3.70 16.68
C ARG A 53 21.79 5.23 16.69
N TYR A 54 21.62 5.88 15.55
CA TYR A 54 21.60 7.35 15.48
C TYR A 54 20.43 7.96 16.26
N LEU A 55 19.29 7.28 16.25
CA LEU A 55 18.09 7.72 16.97
C LEU A 55 18.04 7.28 18.44
N GLY A 56 19.00 6.47 18.89
CA GLY A 56 19.00 5.92 20.25
C GLY A 56 17.85 4.95 20.53
N VAL A 57 17.28 4.32 19.47
CA VAL A 57 16.19 3.35 19.61
C VAL A 57 16.67 1.93 19.30
N LYS A 58 15.92 0.94 19.80
CA LYS A 58 16.24 -0.46 19.56
C LYS A 58 16.00 -0.82 18.10
N PRO A 59 16.96 -1.46 17.40
CA PRO A 59 16.76 -1.94 16.04
C PRO A 59 15.72 -3.05 16.00
N THR A 60 14.94 -3.06 14.93
CA THR A 60 13.90 -4.05 14.69
C THR A 60 14.26 -5.04 13.58
N GLY A 61 15.39 -4.78 12.88
CA GLY A 61 15.89 -5.61 11.79
C GLY A 61 15.28 -5.28 10.43
N SER A 62 15.53 -6.15 9.44
CA SER A 62 15.10 -5.99 8.05
C SER A 62 14.05 -7.02 7.69
N TYR A 63 12.87 -6.56 7.26
CA TYR A 63 11.74 -7.40 6.94
C TYR A 63 11.57 -7.56 5.43
N SER A 64 11.14 -8.74 5.00
CA SER A 64 10.88 -9.05 3.60
C SER A 64 9.41 -9.37 3.31
N LYS A 65 8.59 -9.50 4.35
CA LYS A 65 7.16 -9.79 4.22
C LYS A 65 6.34 -8.80 5.04
N VAL A 66 5.23 -8.37 4.45
CA VAL A 66 4.24 -7.49 5.08
C VAL A 66 2.85 -8.15 5.04
N ILE A 67 2.10 -8.01 6.14
CA ILE A 67 0.69 -8.36 6.21
C ILE A 67 -0.10 -7.08 6.47
N CYS A 68 -1.06 -6.80 5.59
CA CYS A 68 -2.01 -5.70 5.74
C CYS A 68 -3.39 -6.23 6.14
N GLY A 69 -4.12 -5.47 6.94
CA GLY A 69 -5.53 -5.67 7.18
C GLY A 69 -6.34 -5.55 5.88
N ASN A 70 -7.48 -6.21 5.80
CA ASN A 70 -8.38 -6.12 4.64
C ASN A 70 -9.39 -5.00 4.82
N GLY A 71 -9.88 -4.49 3.69
CA GLY A 71 -11.08 -3.70 3.67
C GLY A 71 -12.36 -4.54 3.77
N THR A 72 -13.49 -3.87 3.74
CA THR A 72 -14.82 -4.50 3.84
C THR A 72 -15.53 -4.62 2.50
N LEU A 73 -15.08 -3.91 1.46
CA LEU A 73 -15.73 -3.85 0.16
C LEU A 73 -15.21 -4.94 -0.79
N PRO A 74 -16.05 -5.89 -1.26
CA PRO A 74 -15.64 -6.86 -2.27
C PRO A 74 -15.14 -6.18 -3.54
N PHE A 75 -14.09 -6.72 -4.16
CA PHE A 75 -13.47 -6.17 -5.37
C PHE A 75 -14.49 -5.95 -6.50
N GLU A 76 -15.42 -6.89 -6.70
CA GLU A 76 -16.46 -6.74 -7.70
C GLU A 76 -17.34 -5.49 -7.45
N LYS A 77 -17.63 -5.17 -6.19
CA LYS A 77 -18.39 -3.97 -5.84
C LYS A 77 -17.59 -2.68 -6.01
N MET A 78 -16.26 -2.73 -5.92
CA MET A 78 -15.40 -1.57 -6.19
C MET A 78 -15.51 -1.10 -7.64
N LYS A 79 -15.89 -1.99 -8.56
CA LYS A 79 -16.07 -1.73 -9.98
C LYS A 79 -17.47 -1.22 -10.38
N ASN A 80 -18.40 -1.12 -9.44
CA ASN A 80 -19.78 -0.67 -9.72
C ASN A 80 -19.88 0.83 -10.02
N THR A 81 -18.82 1.58 -9.83
CA THR A 81 -18.72 2.99 -10.24
C THR A 81 -17.67 3.11 -11.33
N PRO A 82 -17.80 4.07 -12.25
CA PRO A 82 -16.79 4.29 -13.28
C PRO A 82 -15.39 4.36 -12.68
N CYS A 83 -14.46 3.56 -13.22
CA CYS A 83 -13.09 3.51 -12.72
C CYS A 83 -12.13 2.98 -13.78
N LEU A 84 -10.86 3.32 -13.61
CA LEU A 84 -9.75 2.72 -14.32
C LEU A 84 -9.10 1.66 -13.42
N TRP A 85 -9.25 0.39 -13.75
CA TRP A 85 -8.59 -0.71 -13.06
C TRP A 85 -7.23 -0.98 -13.69
N VAL A 86 -6.17 -0.47 -13.07
CA VAL A 86 -4.79 -0.72 -13.50
C VAL A 86 -4.33 -2.08 -12.97
N VAL A 87 -3.95 -2.97 -13.87
CA VAL A 87 -3.49 -4.34 -13.55
C VAL A 87 -1.97 -4.41 -13.51
N ALA A 88 -1.31 -3.69 -14.41
CA ALA A 88 0.14 -3.69 -14.50
C ALA A 88 0.68 -2.32 -14.93
N PHE A 89 1.78 -1.93 -14.32
CA PHE A 89 2.60 -0.81 -14.73
C PHE A 89 3.85 -1.31 -15.48
N SER A 90 4.32 -0.55 -16.44
CA SER A 90 5.66 -0.73 -17.04
C SER A 90 6.73 -0.09 -16.17
N ASP A 91 6.40 1.01 -15.54
CA ASP A 91 7.19 1.68 -14.50
C ASP A 91 6.26 2.27 -13.44
N PHE A 92 6.68 2.22 -12.17
CA PHE A 92 5.95 2.83 -11.07
C PHE A 92 6.94 3.35 -10.04
N GLN A 93 6.80 4.61 -9.70
CA GLN A 93 7.65 5.29 -8.72
C GLN A 93 6.80 5.96 -7.64
N MET A 94 7.32 5.97 -6.42
CA MET A 94 6.73 6.64 -5.29
C MET A 94 7.81 7.39 -4.51
N ASP A 95 7.54 8.63 -4.18
CA ASP A 95 8.36 9.41 -3.26
C ASP A 95 7.88 9.16 -1.83
N ASP A 96 8.69 8.46 -1.06
CA ASP A 96 8.40 8.06 0.31
C ASP A 96 8.23 9.25 1.28
N PHE A 97 8.74 10.43 0.94
CA PHE A 97 8.63 11.62 1.78
C PHE A 97 7.34 12.40 1.53
N SER A 98 7.00 12.60 0.27
CA SER A 98 5.82 13.38 -0.11
C SER A 98 4.56 12.53 -0.32
N GLY A 99 4.72 11.20 -0.43
CA GLY A 99 3.64 10.30 -0.80
C GLY A 99 3.12 10.48 -2.22
N ARG A 100 3.85 11.23 -3.08
CA ARG A 100 3.52 11.37 -4.49
C ARG A 100 3.93 10.12 -5.23
N PHE A 101 3.10 9.68 -6.16
CA PHE A 101 3.39 8.55 -7.01
C PHE A 101 3.03 8.82 -8.47
N GLY A 102 3.67 8.08 -9.36
CA GLY A 102 3.38 8.06 -10.77
C GLY A 102 3.70 6.71 -11.38
N GLY A 103 3.00 6.35 -12.44
CA GLY A 103 3.26 5.10 -13.13
C GLY A 103 2.74 5.09 -14.55
N GLU A 104 3.50 4.45 -15.45
CA GLU A 104 3.10 4.21 -16.82
C GLU A 104 2.25 2.94 -16.90
N ILE A 105 1.10 3.03 -17.56
CA ILE A 105 0.14 1.92 -17.65
C ILE A 105 0.60 0.94 -18.74
N ARG A 106 0.85 -0.30 -18.33
CA ARG A 106 1.06 -1.40 -19.27
C ARG A 106 -0.23 -2.12 -19.64
N LEU A 107 -1.11 -2.31 -18.65
CA LEU A 107 -2.41 -2.93 -18.82
C LEU A 107 -3.39 -2.36 -17.81
N ALA A 108 -4.51 -1.88 -18.31
CA ALA A 108 -5.64 -1.45 -17.49
C ALA A 108 -6.97 -1.82 -18.17
N TYR A 109 -8.05 -1.70 -17.41
CA TYR A 109 -9.42 -1.80 -17.91
C TYR A 109 -10.19 -0.55 -17.50
N LEU A 110 -10.70 0.17 -18.47
CA LEU A 110 -11.67 1.24 -18.23
C LEU A 110 -13.05 0.61 -18.05
N ILE A 111 -13.68 0.89 -16.92
CA ILE A 111 -14.99 0.36 -16.56
C ILE A 111 -15.95 1.54 -16.48
N GLU A 112 -16.91 1.61 -17.40
CA GLU A 112 -17.93 2.64 -17.47
C GLU A 112 -19.25 2.02 -17.92
N ASP A 113 -20.34 2.33 -17.24
CA ASP A 113 -21.70 1.88 -17.55
C ASP A 113 -21.81 0.34 -17.76
N GLY A 114 -21.07 -0.42 -16.98
CA GLY A 114 -21.02 -1.88 -17.08
C GLY A 114 -20.19 -2.42 -18.26
N LYS A 115 -19.63 -1.53 -19.09
CA LYS A 115 -18.73 -1.89 -20.18
C LYS A 115 -17.30 -1.92 -19.67
N VAL A 116 -16.54 -2.95 -20.05
CA VAL A 116 -15.13 -3.12 -19.74
C VAL A 116 -14.32 -2.99 -21.02
N THR A 117 -13.46 -1.99 -21.10
CA THR A 117 -12.62 -1.71 -22.26
C THR A 117 -11.15 -1.85 -21.87
N PRO A 118 -10.36 -2.74 -22.51
CA PRO A 118 -8.93 -2.83 -22.24
C PRO A 118 -8.20 -1.56 -22.73
N VAL A 119 -7.25 -1.11 -21.92
CA VAL A 119 -6.43 0.09 -22.16
C VAL A 119 -4.97 -0.24 -21.96
N THR A 120 -4.14 0.30 -22.82
CA THR A 120 -2.66 0.22 -22.69
C THR A 120 -2.06 1.58 -23.02
N GLY A 121 -0.93 1.90 -22.40
CA GLY A 121 -0.31 3.22 -22.50
C GLY A 121 -0.96 4.25 -21.56
N GLY A 122 -0.48 5.47 -21.62
CA GLY A 122 -0.85 6.52 -20.70
C GLY A 122 -0.18 6.38 -19.33
N SER A 123 -0.53 7.28 -18.42
CA SER A 123 0.05 7.31 -17.08
C SER A 123 -0.99 7.70 -16.02
N VAL A 124 -0.71 7.32 -14.78
CA VAL A 124 -1.41 7.79 -13.59
C VAL A 124 -0.46 8.55 -12.69
N ASN A 125 -0.95 9.61 -12.07
CA ASN A 125 -0.21 10.39 -11.09
C ASN A 125 -1.13 10.79 -9.95
N GLY A 126 -0.62 10.74 -8.72
CA GLY A 126 -1.40 11.08 -7.55
C GLY A 126 -0.56 11.36 -6.31
N SER A 127 -1.26 11.65 -5.23
CA SER A 127 -0.68 11.78 -3.90
C SER A 127 -1.45 10.90 -2.92
N LEU A 128 -0.73 10.00 -2.27
CA LEU A 128 -1.31 9.12 -1.26
C LEU A 128 -1.85 9.94 -0.07
N LEU A 129 -1.15 11.02 0.30
CA LEU A 129 -1.58 11.90 1.39
C LEU A 129 -2.91 12.60 1.09
N GLU A 130 -3.13 12.99 -0.18
CA GLU A 130 -4.39 13.63 -0.59
C GLU A 130 -5.52 12.61 -0.73
N SER A 131 -5.19 11.40 -1.19
CA SER A 131 -6.17 10.34 -1.49
C SER A 131 -6.53 9.50 -0.26
N GLN A 132 -5.78 9.59 0.85
CA GLN A 132 -5.92 8.68 2.00
C GLN A 132 -7.31 8.70 2.65
N LYS A 133 -8.03 9.83 2.62
CA LYS A 133 -9.38 9.94 3.19
C LYS A 133 -10.43 9.14 2.41
N ASP A 134 -10.19 8.94 1.12
CA ASP A 134 -11.08 8.24 0.20
C ASP A 134 -10.54 6.86 -0.22
N LEU A 135 -9.43 6.46 0.35
CA LEU A 135 -8.79 5.17 0.10
C LEU A 135 -9.71 4.03 0.54
N GLN A 136 -9.93 3.05 -0.33
CA GLN A 136 -10.70 1.83 -0.05
C GLN A 136 -9.85 0.61 -0.33
N PHE A 137 -9.86 -0.34 0.60
CA PHE A 137 -9.25 -1.65 0.39
C PHE A 137 -10.31 -2.69 0.08
N SER A 138 -9.96 -3.68 -0.75
CA SER A 138 -10.85 -4.81 -0.98
C SER A 138 -10.89 -5.75 0.22
N SER A 139 -12.04 -6.43 0.41
CA SER A 139 -12.14 -7.55 1.33
C SER A 139 -11.51 -8.83 0.78
N ASP A 140 -11.33 -8.90 -0.54
CA ASP A 140 -10.62 -9.99 -1.20
C ASP A 140 -9.14 -9.91 -0.89
N ARG A 141 -8.52 -11.06 -0.59
CA ARG A 141 -7.11 -11.17 -0.22
C ARG A 141 -6.24 -11.58 -1.39
N TYR A 142 -5.03 -11.05 -1.39
CA TYR A 142 -3.93 -11.48 -2.24
C TYR A 142 -2.76 -11.91 -1.37
N VAL A 143 -2.18 -13.08 -1.68
CA VAL A 143 -1.10 -13.67 -0.89
C VAL A 143 0.06 -14.04 -1.78
N THR A 144 1.25 -13.56 -1.42
CA THR A 144 2.54 -13.91 -2.02
C THR A 144 3.54 -14.25 -0.93
N SER A 145 4.76 -14.59 -1.29
CA SER A 145 5.86 -14.78 -0.33
C SER A 145 6.21 -13.50 0.44
N ARG A 146 5.91 -12.32 -0.10
CA ARG A 146 6.30 -11.01 0.47
C ARG A 146 5.14 -10.14 0.92
N TYR A 147 3.93 -10.46 0.49
CA TYR A 147 2.75 -9.64 0.77
C TYR A 147 1.56 -10.54 1.07
N GLU A 148 0.79 -10.15 2.07
CA GLU A 148 -0.52 -10.70 2.36
C GLU A 148 -1.45 -9.56 2.76
N GLY A 149 -2.56 -9.39 2.05
CA GLY A 149 -3.46 -8.27 2.30
C GLY A 149 -4.51 -8.10 1.21
N PRO A 150 -5.13 -6.90 1.12
CA PRO A 150 -6.15 -6.61 0.13
C PRO A 150 -5.68 -6.89 -1.30
N TYR A 151 -6.55 -7.48 -2.10
CA TYR A 151 -6.30 -7.71 -3.52
C TYR A 151 -6.24 -6.41 -4.33
N ALA A 152 -7.08 -5.44 -3.99
CA ALA A 152 -7.19 -4.18 -4.69
C ALA A 152 -7.27 -2.99 -3.73
N LEU A 153 -6.80 -1.87 -4.24
CA LEU A 153 -6.82 -0.56 -3.62
C LEU A 153 -7.54 0.40 -4.57
N LYS A 154 -8.56 1.11 -4.09
CA LYS A 154 -9.25 2.16 -4.85
C LYS A 154 -8.88 3.53 -4.32
N LEU A 155 -8.42 4.38 -5.20
CA LEU A 155 -8.05 5.76 -4.95
C LEU A 155 -9.01 6.70 -5.71
N LYS A 156 -9.24 7.89 -5.16
CA LYS A 156 -9.90 9.01 -5.85
C LYS A 156 -8.91 10.14 -6.11
N ASN A 157 -9.31 11.07 -6.97
CA ASN A 157 -8.53 12.27 -7.29
C ASN A 157 -7.14 11.95 -7.89
N ILE A 158 -7.08 10.92 -8.71
CA ILE A 158 -5.88 10.52 -9.44
C ILE A 158 -5.95 11.10 -10.85
N SER A 159 -4.89 11.78 -11.26
CA SER A 159 -4.75 12.26 -12.63
C SER A 159 -4.40 11.12 -13.56
N VAL A 160 -5.11 11.02 -14.68
CA VAL A 160 -4.87 10.04 -15.72
C VAL A 160 -4.61 10.79 -17.03
N ALA A 161 -3.57 10.43 -17.76
CA ALA A 161 -3.20 11.07 -19.00
C ALA A 161 -2.88 10.05 -20.10
N GLY A 162 -3.21 10.38 -21.34
CA GLY A 162 -2.79 9.62 -22.52
C GLY A 162 -3.54 8.32 -22.78
N ILE A 163 -4.79 8.18 -22.29
CA ILE A 163 -5.71 7.06 -22.60
C ILE A 163 -6.86 7.53 -23.49
#